data_ed6307c33e76eaa85c9006af45293f9c
#
_entry.id   ed6307c33e76eaa85c9006af45293f9c
#
_cell.length_a   1.000
_cell.length_b   1.000
_cell.length_c   1.000
_cell.angle_alpha   90.00
_cell.angle_beta   90.00
_cell.angle_gamma   90.00
#
_symmetry.space_group_name_H-M   'P 1'
#
loop_
_entity.id
_entity.type
_entity.pdbx_description
1 polymer ?
#
loop_
_entity_poly.entity_id
_entity_poly.type
_entity_poly.pdbx_seq_one_letter_code
_entity_poly.pdbx_strand_id
1 'polypeptide(L)'
;MESSSDFIVPTDFSSEWHNIALIKSHSRTQVYTATRYGRRFVLKSLTPEAAALTDYRLQQEQEFQLGIQLVHPNIAATYSLEEIDGVGQCIVQEWIDGVTLGEWLQTKPSKTSRERVLNQVLDALEYIHGLQLVHHDLKTDNILITRNGANAKLIDFGLSATDASVSPVPNNSRKDIESLQKLFPDICPKGSFATIAALRKTLNRRKRFIRLLPVFLSALLLAAAVTLFYLSWHERHLEQQRFETMIAQVDSYIAEERAYLLEMINSCDTIDSNNPIDAQAYVACLEAYSNYVQSRWAVRDSLMNLYEENDPLREQCWQYWVRQEAQMNTELMDILSSKLQ
;
A
#
# COMPACT_ATOMS: atom_id res chain seq x y z
N MET A 1 -43.42 -12.89 14.04
CA MET A 1 -44.16 -12.18 12.99
C MET A 1 -43.33 -12.35 11.73
N GLU A 2 -43.64 -13.40 10.98
CA GLU A 2 -43.05 -13.73 9.71
C GLU A 2 -43.65 -12.84 8.64
N SER A 3 -42.86 -12.01 8.00
CA SER A 3 -43.28 -11.33 6.78
C SER A 3 -43.13 -12.33 5.62
N SER A 4 -44.22 -12.96 5.26
CA SER A 4 -44.36 -13.67 4.01
C SER A 4 -44.08 -12.66 2.87
N SER A 5 -42.93 -12.78 2.20
CA SER A 5 -42.74 -12.16 0.90
C SER A 5 -43.74 -12.77 -0.07
N ASP A 6 -44.83 -12.04 -0.34
CA ASP A 6 -45.77 -12.42 -1.39
C ASP A 6 -45.03 -12.55 -2.68
N PHE A 7 -44.75 -13.78 -3.08
CA PHE A 7 -44.27 -14.12 -4.40
C PHE A 7 -45.44 -13.84 -5.35
N ILE A 8 -45.46 -12.67 -5.97
CA ILE A 8 -46.45 -12.33 -6.99
C ILE A 8 -46.23 -13.28 -8.17
N VAL A 9 -46.99 -14.34 -8.21
CA VAL A 9 -47.03 -15.24 -9.36
C VAL A 9 -47.69 -14.45 -10.49
N PRO A 10 -47.02 -14.24 -11.65
CA PRO A 10 -47.70 -13.57 -12.78
C PRO A 10 -48.92 -14.35 -13.20
N THR A 11 -50.06 -13.70 -13.31
CA THR A 11 -51.35 -14.33 -13.63
C THR A 11 -51.50 -14.68 -15.10
N ASP A 12 -50.60 -14.22 -15.97
CA ASP A 12 -50.61 -14.45 -17.43
C ASP A 12 -49.47 -15.38 -17.84
N PHE A 13 -49.76 -16.67 -17.94
CA PHE A 13 -48.87 -17.69 -18.49
C PHE A 13 -49.14 -18.01 -19.98
N SER A 14 -49.74 -17.05 -20.71
CA SER A 14 -49.99 -17.26 -22.15
C SER A 14 -48.69 -17.53 -22.89
N SER A 15 -48.70 -18.51 -23.76
CA SER A 15 -47.61 -18.82 -24.70
C SER A 15 -47.52 -17.81 -25.86
N GLU A 16 -48.48 -16.94 -26.00
CA GLU A 16 -48.55 -15.90 -27.02
C GLU A 16 -47.76 -14.64 -26.60
N TRP A 17 -47.35 -13.88 -27.60
CA TRP A 17 -46.72 -12.60 -27.40
C TRP A 17 -47.74 -11.49 -27.09
N HIS A 18 -47.56 -10.80 -25.98
CA HIS A 18 -48.42 -9.69 -25.53
C HIS A 18 -47.62 -8.41 -25.31
N ASN A 19 -48.33 -7.29 -25.30
CA ASN A 19 -47.74 -5.97 -25.00
C ASN A 19 -46.54 -5.60 -25.87
N ILE A 20 -46.65 -5.94 -27.17
CA ILE A 20 -45.59 -5.60 -28.13
C ILE A 20 -45.57 -4.10 -28.32
N ALA A 21 -44.45 -3.46 -27.98
CA ALA A 21 -44.30 -2.01 -28.11
C ALA A 21 -42.91 -1.68 -28.68
N LEU A 22 -42.89 -0.78 -29.67
CA LEU A 22 -41.63 -0.31 -30.25
C LEU A 22 -40.87 0.54 -29.26
N ILE A 23 -39.60 0.21 -28.98
CA ILE A 23 -38.69 0.98 -28.13
C ILE A 23 -37.82 1.91 -28.99
N LYS A 24 -37.26 1.35 -30.07
CA LYS A 24 -36.28 2.06 -30.88
C LYS A 24 -36.37 1.60 -32.34
N SER A 25 -36.22 2.54 -33.26
CA SER A 25 -36.15 2.27 -34.70
C SER A 25 -34.90 2.93 -35.26
N HIS A 26 -34.14 2.15 -36.01
CA HIS A 26 -32.99 2.59 -36.80
C HIS A 26 -33.25 2.35 -38.27
N SER A 27 -32.31 2.72 -39.13
CA SER A 27 -32.44 2.60 -40.58
C SER A 27 -32.68 1.16 -41.07
N ARG A 28 -32.23 0.15 -40.33
CA ARG A 28 -32.30 -1.26 -40.73
C ARG A 28 -32.95 -2.16 -39.69
N THR A 29 -32.99 -1.75 -38.42
CA THR A 29 -33.45 -2.58 -37.32
C THR A 29 -34.48 -1.85 -36.46
N GLN A 30 -35.44 -2.59 -35.97
CA GLN A 30 -36.44 -2.17 -35.01
C GLN A 30 -36.32 -3.03 -33.78
N VAL A 31 -36.42 -2.39 -32.59
CA VAL A 31 -36.33 -3.07 -31.30
C VAL A 31 -37.64 -2.83 -30.56
N TYR A 32 -38.27 -3.94 -30.18
CA TYR A 32 -39.53 -3.92 -29.43
C TYR A 32 -39.32 -4.56 -28.06
N THR A 33 -40.17 -4.20 -27.11
CA THR A 33 -40.41 -4.96 -25.89
C THR A 33 -41.67 -5.80 -26.08
N ALA A 34 -41.71 -6.98 -25.50
CA ALA A 34 -42.89 -7.81 -25.46
C ALA A 34 -42.91 -8.67 -24.18
N THR A 35 -44.06 -9.20 -23.82
CA THR A 35 -44.24 -10.10 -22.69
C THR A 35 -44.72 -11.49 -23.18
N ARG A 36 -44.16 -12.53 -22.56
CA ARG A 36 -44.54 -13.92 -22.77
C ARG A 36 -44.27 -14.71 -21.48
N TYR A 37 -45.22 -15.56 -21.11
CA TYR A 37 -45.15 -16.30 -19.82
C TYR A 37 -44.92 -15.36 -18.60
N GLY A 38 -45.51 -14.18 -18.61
CA GLY A 38 -45.33 -13.20 -17.55
C GLY A 38 -43.95 -12.55 -17.48
N ARG A 39 -43.06 -12.82 -18.42
CA ARG A 39 -41.69 -12.26 -18.49
C ARG A 39 -41.57 -11.31 -19.66
N ARG A 40 -40.75 -10.28 -19.49
CA ARG A 40 -40.43 -9.29 -20.53
C ARG A 40 -39.23 -9.74 -21.34
N PHE A 41 -39.30 -9.49 -22.65
CA PHE A 41 -38.26 -9.81 -23.64
C PHE A 41 -37.99 -8.59 -24.52
N VAL A 42 -36.84 -8.61 -25.19
CA VAL A 42 -36.50 -7.75 -26.31
C VAL A 42 -36.70 -8.53 -27.59
N LEU A 43 -37.38 -7.93 -28.58
CA LEU A 43 -37.54 -8.45 -29.95
C LEU A 43 -36.77 -7.54 -30.88
N LYS A 44 -35.73 -8.05 -31.54
CA LYS A 44 -34.94 -7.33 -32.52
C LYS A 44 -35.32 -7.82 -33.91
N SER A 45 -35.98 -6.98 -34.71
CA SER A 45 -36.40 -7.26 -36.10
C SER A 45 -35.70 -6.35 -37.10
N LEU A 46 -35.75 -6.72 -38.36
CA LEU A 46 -35.41 -5.82 -39.45
C LEU A 46 -36.59 -4.88 -39.75
N THR A 47 -36.30 -3.67 -40.27
CA THR A 47 -37.36 -2.84 -40.86
C THR A 47 -37.93 -3.52 -42.08
N PRO A 48 -39.19 -3.23 -42.50
CA PRO A 48 -39.79 -3.89 -43.69
C PRO A 48 -38.90 -3.74 -44.93
N GLU A 49 -38.25 -2.61 -45.11
CA GLU A 49 -37.36 -2.33 -46.25
C GLU A 49 -36.10 -3.19 -46.18
N ALA A 50 -35.53 -3.35 -44.99
CA ALA A 50 -34.33 -4.18 -44.77
C ALA A 50 -34.68 -5.69 -44.89
N ALA A 51 -35.84 -6.12 -44.40
CA ALA A 51 -36.29 -7.50 -44.48
C ALA A 51 -36.56 -7.96 -45.92
N ALA A 52 -36.84 -7.04 -46.85
CA ALA A 52 -36.95 -7.36 -48.27
C ALA A 52 -35.61 -7.73 -48.94
N LEU A 53 -34.47 -7.40 -48.28
CA LEU A 53 -33.14 -7.64 -48.85
C LEU A 53 -32.51 -8.90 -48.21
N THR A 54 -32.14 -9.84 -49.05
CA THR A 54 -31.59 -11.14 -48.62
C THR A 54 -30.36 -11.01 -47.77
N ASP A 55 -29.48 -10.05 -48.06
CA ASP A 55 -28.23 -9.86 -47.33
C ASP A 55 -28.47 -9.50 -45.86
N TYR A 56 -29.48 -8.66 -45.55
CA TYR A 56 -29.80 -8.31 -44.16
C TYR A 56 -30.47 -9.43 -43.39
N ARG A 57 -31.26 -10.27 -44.05
CA ARG A 57 -31.81 -11.49 -43.45
C ARG A 57 -30.71 -12.47 -43.09
N LEU A 58 -29.76 -12.69 -43.99
CA LEU A 58 -28.58 -13.55 -43.71
C LEU A 58 -27.74 -12.98 -42.54
N GLN A 59 -27.55 -11.66 -42.46
CA GLN A 59 -26.86 -11.03 -41.35
C GLN A 59 -27.63 -11.23 -40.04
N GLN A 60 -28.95 -11.10 -40.01
CA GLN A 60 -29.78 -11.36 -38.86
C GLN A 60 -29.69 -12.82 -38.39
N GLU A 61 -29.73 -13.78 -39.32
CA GLU A 61 -29.54 -15.19 -39.02
C GLU A 61 -28.16 -15.48 -38.45
N GLN A 62 -27.11 -14.87 -39.01
CA GLN A 62 -25.75 -14.98 -38.47
C GLN A 62 -25.63 -14.38 -37.07
N GLU A 63 -26.22 -13.22 -36.83
CA GLU A 63 -26.28 -12.60 -35.50
C GLU A 63 -26.98 -13.53 -34.50
N PHE A 64 -28.10 -14.14 -34.88
CA PHE A 64 -28.79 -15.11 -34.05
C PHE A 64 -27.91 -16.35 -33.76
N GLN A 65 -27.30 -16.95 -34.80
CA GLN A 65 -26.43 -18.12 -34.66
C GLN A 65 -25.25 -17.86 -33.71
N LEU A 66 -24.68 -16.68 -33.73
CA LEU A 66 -23.65 -16.27 -32.75
C LEU A 66 -24.24 -16.07 -31.38
N GLY A 67 -25.30 -15.27 -31.27
CA GLY A 67 -25.90 -14.88 -29.99
C GLY A 67 -26.37 -16.07 -29.18
N ILE A 68 -26.99 -17.10 -29.82
CA ILE A 68 -27.50 -18.27 -29.10
C ILE A 68 -26.40 -19.13 -28.47
N GLN A 69 -25.17 -19.03 -28.94
CA GLN A 69 -24.01 -19.75 -28.39
C GLN A 69 -23.35 -19.01 -27.22
N LEU A 70 -23.65 -17.73 -27.04
CA LEU A 70 -23.02 -16.91 -26.03
C LEU A 70 -23.76 -17.06 -24.68
N VAL A 71 -23.13 -17.73 -23.72
CA VAL A 71 -23.66 -17.92 -22.36
C VAL A 71 -22.69 -17.33 -21.36
N HIS A 72 -22.97 -16.09 -20.94
CA HIS A 72 -22.12 -15.40 -19.99
C HIS A 72 -22.95 -14.40 -19.16
N PRO A 73 -22.70 -14.23 -17.84
CA PRO A 73 -23.49 -13.36 -16.96
C PRO A 73 -23.47 -11.88 -17.40
N ASN A 74 -22.43 -11.44 -18.10
CA ASN A 74 -22.28 -10.06 -18.57
C ASN A 74 -22.54 -9.89 -20.07
N ILE A 75 -23.26 -10.86 -20.68
CA ILE A 75 -23.78 -10.79 -22.05
C ILE A 75 -25.29 -11.00 -22.01
N ALA A 76 -26.05 -10.25 -22.80
CA ALA A 76 -27.48 -10.46 -22.93
C ALA A 76 -27.74 -11.80 -23.61
N ALA A 77 -28.59 -12.63 -22.99
CA ALA A 77 -28.94 -13.94 -23.55
C ALA A 77 -29.79 -13.79 -24.83
N THR A 78 -29.49 -14.58 -25.84
CA THR A 78 -30.35 -14.79 -27.03
C THR A 78 -31.08 -16.11 -26.87
N TYR A 79 -32.41 -16.11 -27.09
CA TYR A 79 -33.24 -17.25 -26.79
C TYR A 79 -33.71 -17.99 -28.06
N SER A 80 -34.22 -17.27 -29.05
CA SER A 80 -34.82 -17.85 -30.25
C SER A 80 -34.81 -16.85 -31.42
N LEU A 81 -35.07 -17.38 -32.60
CA LEU A 81 -35.41 -16.61 -33.83
C LEU A 81 -36.83 -17.03 -34.20
N GLU A 82 -37.76 -16.12 -34.18
CA GLU A 82 -39.20 -16.39 -34.33
C GLU A 82 -39.84 -15.42 -35.31
N GLU A 83 -40.83 -15.91 -36.05
CA GLU A 83 -41.73 -15.08 -36.84
C GLU A 83 -42.89 -14.60 -35.94
N ILE A 84 -43.06 -13.29 -35.81
CA ILE A 84 -44.05 -12.69 -34.93
C ILE A 84 -45.01 -11.82 -35.73
N ASP A 85 -46.31 -12.10 -35.59
CA ASP A 85 -47.36 -11.41 -36.33
C ASP A 85 -47.28 -9.88 -36.11
N GLY A 86 -47.30 -9.14 -37.23
CA GLY A 86 -47.21 -7.70 -37.23
C GLY A 86 -45.81 -7.10 -36.99
N VAL A 87 -44.79 -7.93 -36.71
CA VAL A 87 -43.39 -7.50 -36.49
C VAL A 87 -42.43 -8.14 -37.49
N GLY A 88 -42.72 -9.37 -37.93
CA GLY A 88 -41.86 -10.18 -38.81
C GLY A 88 -40.84 -11.04 -38.03
N GLN A 89 -39.77 -11.46 -38.71
CA GLN A 89 -38.74 -12.28 -38.12
C GLN A 89 -37.96 -11.50 -37.05
N CYS A 90 -37.95 -12.05 -35.81
CA CYS A 90 -37.36 -11.42 -34.64
C CYS A 90 -36.33 -12.31 -33.95
N ILE A 91 -35.18 -11.76 -33.58
CA ILE A 91 -34.31 -12.36 -32.57
C ILE A 91 -34.89 -12.01 -31.18
N VAL A 92 -35.25 -13.04 -30.41
CA VAL A 92 -35.74 -12.90 -29.03
C VAL A 92 -34.57 -12.88 -28.07
N GLN A 93 -34.47 -11.82 -27.28
CA GLN A 93 -33.34 -11.61 -26.37
C GLN A 93 -33.80 -11.27 -24.93
N GLU A 94 -32.89 -11.38 -24.01
CA GLU A 94 -33.07 -11.00 -22.59
C GLU A 94 -33.49 -9.53 -22.49
N TRP A 95 -34.58 -9.28 -21.75
CA TRP A 95 -34.92 -7.93 -21.30
C TRP A 95 -34.00 -7.55 -20.11
N ILE A 96 -33.28 -6.45 -20.23
CA ILE A 96 -32.42 -5.94 -19.19
C ILE A 96 -33.06 -4.68 -18.62
N ASP A 97 -33.51 -4.75 -17.35
CA ASP A 97 -33.96 -3.56 -16.64
C ASP A 97 -32.74 -2.73 -16.22
N GLY A 98 -32.41 -1.76 -17.04
CA GLY A 98 -31.18 -0.98 -16.90
C GLY A 98 -31.20 0.30 -17.72
N VAL A 99 -30.06 0.97 -17.70
CA VAL A 99 -29.76 2.17 -18.50
C VAL A 99 -28.47 1.91 -19.30
N THR A 100 -28.24 2.70 -20.34
CA THR A 100 -26.97 2.62 -21.09
C THR A 100 -25.79 3.02 -20.20
N LEU A 101 -24.58 2.54 -20.55
CA LEU A 101 -23.35 2.96 -19.87
C LEU A 101 -23.19 4.48 -19.93
N GLY A 102 -23.59 5.13 -21.03
CA GLY A 102 -23.54 6.58 -21.18
C GLY A 102 -24.39 7.29 -20.14
N GLU A 103 -25.67 6.91 -20.02
CA GLU A 103 -26.59 7.45 -19.00
C GLU A 103 -26.11 7.18 -17.59
N TRP A 104 -25.61 5.97 -17.33
CA TRP A 104 -25.08 5.61 -16.02
C TRP A 104 -23.84 6.44 -15.66
N LEU A 105 -22.92 6.71 -16.59
CA LEU A 105 -21.74 7.54 -16.35
C LEU A 105 -22.11 9.01 -16.03
N GLN A 106 -23.23 9.52 -16.57
CA GLN A 106 -23.74 10.85 -16.25
C GLN A 106 -24.16 10.98 -14.77
N THR A 107 -24.52 9.89 -14.10
CA THR A 107 -24.82 9.86 -12.66
C THR A 107 -23.55 10.01 -11.78
N LYS A 108 -22.36 10.11 -12.37
CA LYS A 108 -21.06 10.22 -11.70
C LYS A 108 -20.81 9.11 -10.67
N PRO A 109 -20.89 7.85 -11.07
CA PRO A 109 -20.70 6.74 -10.15
C PRO A 109 -19.30 6.75 -9.54
N SER A 110 -19.16 6.14 -8.35
CA SER A 110 -17.88 6.05 -7.66
C SER A 110 -16.83 5.33 -8.51
N LYS A 111 -15.54 5.63 -8.26
CA LYS A 111 -14.45 4.95 -8.95
C LYS A 111 -14.53 3.42 -8.78
N THR A 112 -14.87 2.94 -7.59
CA THR A 112 -15.03 1.51 -7.29
C THR A 112 -16.15 0.89 -8.14
N SER A 113 -17.28 1.59 -8.30
CA SER A 113 -18.39 1.12 -9.15
C SER A 113 -17.98 1.07 -10.62
N ARG A 114 -17.27 2.10 -11.11
CA ARG A 114 -16.74 2.10 -12.48
C ARG A 114 -15.71 0.99 -12.73
N GLU A 115 -14.83 0.72 -11.76
CA GLU A 115 -13.88 -0.38 -11.84
C GLU A 115 -14.57 -1.76 -11.84
N ARG A 116 -15.67 -1.91 -11.09
CA ARG A 116 -16.47 -3.14 -11.11
C ARG A 116 -17.10 -3.36 -12.47
N VAL A 117 -17.76 -2.34 -13.03
CA VAL A 117 -18.36 -2.38 -14.37
C VAL A 117 -17.29 -2.68 -15.44
N LEU A 118 -16.13 -2.00 -15.40
CA LEU A 118 -15.01 -2.29 -16.30
C LEU A 118 -14.58 -3.75 -16.22
N ASN A 119 -14.44 -4.33 -15.01
CA ASN A 119 -14.05 -5.73 -14.87
C ASN A 119 -15.09 -6.68 -15.47
N GLN A 120 -16.39 -6.40 -15.30
CA GLN A 120 -17.46 -7.20 -15.88
C GLN A 120 -17.47 -7.15 -17.42
N VAL A 121 -17.19 -5.96 -17.98
CA VAL A 121 -17.04 -5.83 -19.45
C VAL A 121 -15.78 -6.57 -19.94
N LEU A 122 -14.67 -6.49 -19.17
CA LEU A 122 -13.47 -7.29 -19.48
C LEU A 122 -13.73 -8.80 -19.42
N ASP A 123 -14.55 -9.28 -18.47
CA ASP A 123 -14.92 -10.69 -18.35
C ASP A 123 -15.68 -11.14 -19.61
N ALA A 124 -16.65 -10.34 -20.05
CA ALA A 124 -17.42 -10.62 -21.26
C ALA A 124 -16.55 -10.61 -22.53
N LEU A 125 -15.65 -9.61 -22.67
CA LEU A 125 -14.75 -9.51 -23.83
C LEU A 125 -13.72 -10.65 -23.83
N GLU A 126 -13.19 -11.05 -22.67
CA GLU A 126 -12.26 -12.18 -22.57
C GLU A 126 -12.93 -13.50 -22.97
N TYR A 127 -14.21 -13.68 -22.57
CA TYR A 127 -15.01 -14.82 -22.96
C TYR A 127 -15.23 -14.90 -24.48
N ILE A 128 -15.69 -13.81 -25.14
CA ILE A 128 -15.92 -13.83 -26.60
C ILE A 128 -14.61 -13.94 -27.37
N HIS A 129 -13.52 -13.29 -26.92
CA HIS A 129 -12.21 -13.43 -27.57
C HIS A 129 -11.66 -14.86 -27.44
N GLY A 130 -11.95 -15.56 -26.33
CA GLY A 130 -11.64 -16.99 -26.17
C GLY A 130 -12.36 -17.89 -27.19
N LEU A 131 -13.53 -17.46 -27.67
CA LEU A 131 -14.28 -18.08 -28.76
C LEU A 131 -13.87 -17.56 -30.15
N GLN A 132 -12.78 -16.79 -30.25
CA GLN A 132 -12.29 -16.15 -31.47
C GLN A 132 -13.28 -15.13 -32.08
N LEU A 133 -14.18 -14.60 -31.29
CA LEU A 133 -15.13 -13.57 -31.66
C LEU A 133 -14.65 -12.21 -31.18
N VAL A 134 -14.97 -11.14 -31.91
CA VAL A 134 -14.66 -9.75 -31.56
C VAL A 134 -15.95 -8.96 -31.66
N HIS A 135 -16.17 -8.04 -30.72
CA HIS A 135 -17.42 -7.26 -30.66
C HIS A 135 -17.52 -6.22 -31.78
N HIS A 136 -16.40 -5.58 -32.12
CA HIS A 136 -16.24 -4.53 -33.17
C HIS A 136 -16.97 -3.22 -32.96
N ASP A 137 -18.13 -3.18 -32.29
CA ASP A 137 -18.94 -1.98 -32.05
C ASP A 137 -19.15 -1.70 -30.55
N LEU A 138 -18.05 -1.76 -29.77
CA LEU A 138 -18.11 -1.47 -28.36
C LEU A 138 -18.26 0.02 -28.13
N LYS A 139 -19.46 0.44 -27.68
CA LYS A 139 -19.84 1.84 -27.37
C LYS A 139 -20.75 1.89 -26.14
N THR A 140 -21.02 3.12 -25.66
CA THR A 140 -21.87 3.34 -24.50
C THR A 140 -23.25 2.74 -24.60
N ASP A 141 -23.84 2.73 -25.80
CA ASP A 141 -25.19 2.26 -26.06
C ASP A 141 -25.31 0.73 -26.10
N ASN A 142 -24.18 0.05 -26.36
CA ASN A 142 -24.10 -1.42 -26.43
C ASN A 142 -23.69 -2.08 -25.09
N ILE A 143 -23.62 -1.29 -24.02
CA ILE A 143 -23.41 -1.75 -22.65
C ILE A 143 -24.55 -1.25 -21.79
N LEU A 144 -25.37 -2.15 -21.25
CA LEU A 144 -26.42 -1.82 -20.32
C LEU A 144 -25.94 -2.06 -18.88
N ILE A 145 -26.34 -1.16 -17.99
CA ILE A 145 -26.07 -1.27 -16.56
C ILE A 145 -27.40 -1.52 -15.85
N THR A 146 -27.54 -2.68 -15.22
CA THR A 146 -28.78 -3.05 -14.53
C THR A 146 -29.08 -2.12 -13.38
N ARG A 147 -30.36 -1.78 -13.16
CA ARG A 147 -30.81 -0.98 -12.03
C ARG A 147 -30.55 -1.67 -10.71
N ASN A 148 -30.73 -2.99 -10.67
CA ASN A 148 -30.45 -3.81 -9.53
C ASN A 148 -28.99 -4.27 -9.54
N GLY A 149 -28.17 -3.73 -8.64
CA GLY A 149 -26.78 -4.13 -8.45
C GLY A 149 -25.77 -3.52 -9.42
N ALA A 150 -26.19 -2.67 -10.37
CA ALA A 150 -25.35 -2.02 -11.37
C ALA A 150 -24.38 -3.00 -12.05
N ASN A 151 -24.89 -4.10 -12.61
CA ASN A 151 -24.14 -5.08 -13.36
C ASN A 151 -24.14 -4.74 -14.85
N ALA A 152 -22.96 -4.88 -15.48
CA ALA A 152 -22.82 -4.66 -16.91
C ALA A 152 -23.34 -5.84 -17.73
N LYS A 153 -24.06 -5.57 -18.79
CA LYS A 153 -24.50 -6.51 -19.82
C LYS A 153 -24.14 -5.97 -21.19
N LEU A 154 -23.32 -6.71 -21.93
CA LEU A 154 -23.05 -6.44 -23.36
C LEU A 154 -24.25 -6.87 -24.18
N ILE A 155 -24.64 -6.02 -25.13
CA ILE A 155 -25.71 -6.25 -26.08
C ILE A 155 -25.20 -6.02 -27.49
N ASP A 156 -25.90 -6.53 -28.47
CA ASP A 156 -25.72 -6.26 -29.90
C ASP A 156 -24.39 -6.80 -30.49
N PHE A 157 -24.46 -8.00 -31.05
CA PHE A 157 -23.35 -8.69 -31.74
C PHE A 157 -23.46 -8.63 -33.26
N GLY A 158 -24.28 -7.75 -33.81
CA GLY A 158 -24.61 -7.68 -35.24
C GLY A 158 -23.43 -7.45 -36.17
N LEU A 159 -22.35 -6.83 -35.69
CA LEU A 159 -21.12 -6.63 -36.48
C LEU A 159 -20.05 -7.70 -36.23
N SER A 160 -20.23 -8.53 -35.22
CA SER A 160 -19.27 -9.59 -34.87
C SER A 160 -19.19 -10.71 -35.93
N ALA A 161 -20.24 -10.87 -36.75
CA ALA A 161 -20.37 -11.94 -37.74
C ALA A 161 -19.58 -11.70 -39.04
N THR A 162 -19.27 -10.47 -39.40
CA THR A 162 -18.75 -10.12 -40.72
C THR A 162 -17.26 -10.37 -40.91
N ASP A 163 -16.46 -10.49 -39.86
CA ASP A 163 -15.00 -10.66 -39.95
C ASP A 163 -14.52 -12.10 -39.72
N ALA A 164 -15.37 -13.02 -39.27
CA ALA A 164 -15.00 -14.42 -39.07
C ALA A 164 -14.60 -15.16 -40.37
N SER A 165 -14.95 -14.60 -41.55
CA SER A 165 -14.64 -15.20 -42.87
C SER A 165 -13.32 -14.71 -43.46
N VAL A 166 -12.59 -13.74 -42.90
CA VAL A 166 -11.53 -13.07 -43.64
C VAL A 166 -10.13 -13.21 -43.06
N SER A 167 -9.94 -13.54 -41.78
CA SER A 167 -8.55 -13.75 -41.26
C SER A 167 -8.50 -14.39 -39.87
N PRO A 168 -7.60 -15.38 -39.65
CA PRO A 168 -7.31 -15.86 -38.31
C PRO A 168 -6.39 -14.84 -37.61
N VAL A 169 -6.91 -14.13 -36.74
CA VAL A 169 -6.66 -13.11 -35.80
C VAL A 169 -5.36 -13.07 -35.03
N PRO A 170 -4.63 -11.96 -34.91
CA PRO A 170 -4.49 -11.33 -33.60
C PRO A 170 -4.85 -9.83 -33.56
N ASN A 171 -5.27 -9.26 -34.69
CA ASN A 171 -5.38 -7.81 -34.82
C ASN A 171 -6.74 -7.21 -34.42
N ASN A 172 -7.79 -8.01 -34.31
CA ASN A 172 -9.16 -7.51 -34.11
C ASN A 172 -9.50 -7.23 -32.64
N SER A 173 -8.98 -8.00 -31.68
CA SER A 173 -9.14 -7.73 -30.23
C SER A 173 -8.62 -6.33 -29.81
N ARG A 174 -7.71 -5.76 -30.59
CA ARG A 174 -7.18 -4.41 -30.39
C ARG A 174 -8.26 -3.34 -30.50
N LYS A 175 -9.20 -3.46 -31.45
CA LYS A 175 -10.29 -2.48 -31.61
C LYS A 175 -11.19 -2.43 -30.37
N ASP A 176 -11.57 -3.58 -29.83
CA ASP A 176 -12.37 -3.64 -28.60
C ASP A 176 -11.62 -3.03 -27.41
N ILE A 177 -10.30 -3.28 -27.30
CA ILE A 177 -9.46 -2.70 -26.25
C ILE A 177 -9.37 -1.17 -26.38
N GLU A 178 -9.16 -0.65 -27.60
CA GLU A 178 -9.12 0.79 -27.85
C GLU A 178 -10.46 1.47 -27.55
N SER A 179 -11.59 0.81 -27.92
CA SER A 179 -12.92 1.27 -27.57
C SER A 179 -13.14 1.28 -26.07
N LEU A 180 -12.73 0.22 -25.36
CA LEU A 180 -12.82 0.15 -23.91
C LEU A 180 -12.00 1.26 -23.21
N GLN A 181 -10.81 1.59 -23.72
CA GLN A 181 -9.98 2.67 -23.20
C GLN A 181 -10.65 4.06 -23.38
N LYS A 182 -11.40 4.24 -24.46
CA LYS A 182 -12.19 5.46 -24.69
C LYS A 182 -13.40 5.54 -23.76
N LEU A 183 -14.04 4.41 -23.45
CA LEU A 183 -15.18 4.34 -22.55
C LEU A 183 -14.81 4.59 -21.08
N PHE A 184 -13.59 4.20 -20.66
CA PHE A 184 -13.10 4.30 -19.30
C PHE A 184 -11.73 5.00 -19.20
N PRO A 185 -11.61 6.26 -19.66
CA PRO A 185 -10.31 6.94 -19.78
C PRO A 185 -9.58 7.14 -18.46
N ASP A 186 -10.30 7.22 -17.35
CA ASP A 186 -9.75 7.51 -16.02
C ASP A 186 -9.16 6.27 -15.32
N ILE A 187 -9.68 5.09 -15.66
CA ILE A 187 -9.36 3.85 -14.94
C ILE A 187 -8.70 2.81 -15.82
N CYS A 188 -8.94 2.84 -17.13
CA CYS A 188 -8.32 1.93 -18.08
C CYS A 188 -6.89 2.42 -18.41
N PRO A 189 -5.84 1.58 -18.34
CA PRO A 189 -4.48 1.96 -18.71
C PRO A 189 -4.40 2.37 -20.18
N LYS A 190 -3.71 3.47 -20.44
CA LYS A 190 -3.38 3.90 -21.80
C LYS A 190 -2.24 3.03 -22.34
N GLY A 191 -2.27 2.78 -23.65
CA GLY A 191 -1.23 2.02 -24.35
C GLY A 191 -1.81 0.96 -25.26
N SER A 192 -0.95 0.29 -26.01
CA SER A 192 -1.33 -0.79 -26.92
C SER A 192 -1.23 -2.13 -26.20
N PHE A 193 -2.33 -2.89 -26.21
CA PHE A 193 -2.39 -4.23 -25.63
C PHE A 193 -2.81 -5.22 -26.70
N ALA A 194 -2.14 -6.36 -26.75
CA ALA A 194 -2.46 -7.41 -27.71
C ALA A 194 -3.71 -8.21 -27.32
N THR A 195 -3.99 -8.31 -26.00
CA THR A 195 -5.10 -9.11 -25.48
C THR A 195 -5.73 -8.44 -24.26
N ILE A 196 -6.98 -8.80 -23.95
CA ILE A 196 -7.68 -8.40 -22.71
C ILE A 196 -6.92 -8.89 -21.48
N ALA A 197 -6.35 -10.09 -21.52
CA ALA A 197 -5.55 -10.61 -20.41
C ALA A 197 -4.31 -9.74 -20.10
N ALA A 198 -3.62 -9.22 -21.13
CA ALA A 198 -2.49 -8.28 -20.95
C ALA A 198 -2.93 -6.96 -20.32
N LEU A 199 -4.06 -6.40 -20.75
CA LEU A 199 -4.68 -5.22 -20.16
C LEU A 199 -5.03 -5.46 -18.69
N ARG A 200 -5.69 -6.57 -18.36
CA ARG A 200 -6.07 -6.98 -17.00
C ARG A 200 -4.85 -7.16 -16.08
N LYS A 201 -3.78 -7.76 -16.59
CA LYS A 201 -2.51 -7.90 -15.84
C LYS A 201 -1.95 -6.54 -15.43
N THR A 202 -1.99 -5.57 -16.33
CA THR A 202 -1.53 -4.20 -16.06
C THR A 202 -2.41 -3.49 -15.03
N LEU A 203 -3.74 -3.62 -15.13
CA LEU A 203 -4.69 -3.12 -14.13
C LEU A 203 -4.43 -3.69 -12.74
N ASN A 204 -4.24 -5.00 -12.64
CA ASN A 204 -4.00 -5.69 -11.38
C ASN A 204 -2.63 -5.34 -10.77
N ARG A 205 -1.58 -5.16 -11.62
CA ARG A 205 -0.25 -4.71 -11.17
C ARG A 205 -0.32 -3.33 -10.53
N ARG A 206 -1.03 -2.38 -11.17
CA ARG A 206 -1.23 -1.02 -10.65
C ARG A 206 -1.96 -1.04 -9.30
N LYS A 207 -3.02 -1.85 -9.15
CA LYS A 207 -3.75 -2.00 -7.89
C LYS A 207 -2.89 -2.59 -6.77
N ARG A 208 -2.07 -3.61 -7.08
CA ARG A 208 -1.13 -4.20 -6.10
C ARG A 208 -0.08 -3.18 -5.64
N PHE A 209 0.50 -2.42 -6.57
CA PHE A 209 1.49 -1.40 -6.25
C PHE A 209 0.92 -0.33 -5.31
N ILE A 210 -0.27 0.19 -5.60
CA ILE A 210 -0.93 1.20 -4.75
C ILE A 210 -1.23 0.64 -3.34
N ARG A 211 -1.62 -0.63 -3.22
CA ARG A 211 -1.89 -1.27 -1.92
C ARG A 211 -0.63 -1.51 -1.10
N LEU A 212 0.49 -1.81 -1.74
CA LEU A 212 1.76 -2.12 -1.07
C LEU A 212 2.55 -0.85 -0.70
N LEU A 213 2.30 0.28 -1.37
CA LEU A 213 3.00 1.54 -1.14
C LEU A 213 3.00 1.97 0.34
N PRO A 214 1.86 2.01 1.07
CA PRO A 214 1.85 2.39 2.49
C PRO A 214 2.64 1.41 3.37
N VAL A 215 2.65 0.12 3.03
CA VAL A 215 3.43 -0.90 3.76
C VAL A 215 4.92 -0.66 3.59
N PHE A 216 5.39 -0.35 2.37
CA PHE A 216 6.80 0.00 2.12
C PHE A 216 7.18 1.30 2.84
N LEU A 217 6.30 2.31 2.83
CA LEU A 217 6.55 3.57 3.52
C LEU A 217 6.66 3.39 5.04
N SER A 218 5.77 2.60 5.64
CA SER A 218 5.82 2.29 7.07
C SER A 218 7.06 1.48 7.46
N ALA A 219 7.48 0.52 6.63
CA ALA A 219 8.71 -0.23 6.84
C ALA A 219 9.95 0.67 6.77
N LEU A 220 9.99 1.63 5.82
CA LEU A 220 11.07 2.61 5.71
C LEU A 220 11.14 3.52 6.94
N LEU A 221 10.00 4.03 7.41
CA LEU A 221 9.93 4.85 8.62
C LEU A 221 10.38 4.09 9.86
N LEU A 222 9.99 2.81 9.99
CA LEU A 222 10.44 1.97 11.09
C LEU A 222 11.95 1.75 11.05
N ALA A 223 12.51 1.47 9.87
CA ALA A 223 13.95 1.31 9.70
C ALA A 223 14.72 2.60 10.07
N ALA A 224 14.20 3.78 9.67
CA ALA A 224 14.77 5.06 10.07
C ALA A 224 14.71 5.30 11.58
N ALA A 225 13.59 4.97 12.23
CA ALA A 225 13.43 5.07 13.67
C ALA A 225 14.40 4.15 14.44
N VAL A 226 14.57 2.91 13.96
CA VAL A 226 15.53 1.95 14.55
C VAL A 226 16.97 2.44 14.40
N THR A 227 17.34 2.99 13.23
CA THR A 227 18.68 3.56 13.01
C THR A 227 18.95 4.75 13.92
N LEU A 228 18.00 5.68 14.05
CA LEU A 228 18.14 6.83 14.94
C LEU A 228 18.24 6.39 16.42
N PHE A 229 17.44 5.40 16.82
CA PHE A 229 17.52 4.82 18.16
C PHE A 229 18.87 4.17 18.41
N TYR A 230 19.39 3.39 17.45
CA TYR A 230 20.70 2.75 17.55
C TYR A 230 21.83 3.77 17.67
N LEU A 231 21.82 4.85 16.86
CA LEU A 231 22.82 5.91 16.93
C LEU A 231 22.79 6.61 18.29
N SER A 232 21.61 6.99 18.78
CA SER A 232 21.46 7.62 20.09
C SER A 232 21.83 6.70 21.26
N TRP A 233 21.57 5.39 21.14
CA TRP A 233 22.00 4.40 22.13
C TRP A 233 23.51 4.24 22.12
N HIS A 234 24.10 4.18 20.92
CA HIS A 234 25.55 4.01 20.75
C HIS A 234 26.33 5.21 21.32
N GLU A 235 25.89 6.43 21.04
CA GLU A 235 26.48 7.65 21.62
C GLU A 235 26.46 7.60 23.16
N ARG A 236 25.31 7.31 23.77
CA ARG A 236 25.20 7.20 25.22
C ARG A 236 26.09 6.11 25.82
N HIS A 237 26.24 4.98 25.11
CA HIS A 237 27.10 3.90 25.56
C HIS A 237 28.58 4.29 25.52
N LEU A 238 29.01 5.00 24.48
CA LEU A 238 30.37 5.56 24.39
C LEU A 238 30.65 6.59 25.50
N GLU A 239 29.73 7.48 25.77
CA GLU A 239 29.85 8.45 26.87
C GLU A 239 29.99 7.76 28.23
N GLN A 240 29.20 6.72 28.47
CA GLN A 240 29.28 5.94 29.71
C GLN A 240 30.65 5.21 29.82
N GLN A 241 31.17 4.62 28.77
CA GLN A 241 32.50 4.01 28.79
C GLN A 241 33.60 5.02 29.03
N ARG A 242 33.52 6.21 28.41
CA ARG A 242 34.47 7.30 28.69
C ARG A 242 34.44 7.74 30.17
N PHE A 243 33.25 7.84 30.73
CA PHE A 243 33.06 8.19 32.15
C PHE A 243 33.64 7.11 33.08
N GLU A 244 33.38 5.82 32.84
CA GLU A 244 33.92 4.71 33.61
C GLU A 244 35.47 4.66 33.54
N THR A 245 36.03 4.92 32.36
CA THR A 245 37.48 5.00 32.17
C THR A 245 38.09 6.15 32.97
N MET A 246 37.42 7.32 32.95
CA MET A 246 37.82 8.51 33.73
C MET A 246 37.82 8.20 35.24
N ILE A 247 36.74 7.61 35.76
CA ILE A 247 36.66 7.24 37.18
C ILE A 247 37.81 6.30 37.55
N ALA A 248 38.04 5.26 36.77
CA ALA A 248 39.12 4.29 37.03
C ALA A 248 40.52 4.95 37.09
N GLN A 249 40.77 5.93 36.23
CA GLN A 249 42.01 6.70 36.23
C GLN A 249 42.14 7.55 37.50
N VAL A 250 41.09 8.30 37.88
CA VAL A 250 41.09 9.11 39.08
C VAL A 250 41.28 8.23 40.31
N ASP A 251 40.57 7.11 40.41
CA ASP A 251 40.69 6.17 41.54
C ASP A 251 42.11 5.60 41.67
N SER A 252 42.75 5.28 40.54
CA SER A 252 44.14 4.81 40.53
C SER A 252 45.10 5.86 41.10
N TYR A 253 44.95 7.12 40.69
CA TYR A 253 45.78 8.21 41.18
C TYR A 253 45.54 8.52 42.69
N ILE A 254 44.31 8.51 43.14
CA ILE A 254 43.97 8.73 44.53
C ILE A 254 44.49 7.58 45.39
N ALA A 255 44.43 6.34 44.90
CA ALA A 255 44.99 5.17 45.62
C ALA A 255 46.52 5.26 45.77
N GLU A 256 47.23 5.66 44.70
CA GLU A 256 48.67 5.91 44.75
C GLU A 256 49.04 7.01 45.72
N GLU A 257 48.30 8.11 45.72
CA GLU A 257 48.50 9.19 46.64
C GLU A 257 48.28 8.78 48.10
N ARG A 258 47.18 8.08 48.34
CA ARG A 258 46.87 7.55 49.68
C ARG A 258 47.98 6.63 50.20
N ALA A 259 48.51 5.72 49.37
CA ALA A 259 49.60 4.83 49.69
C ALA A 259 50.87 5.62 50.08
N TYR A 260 51.26 6.60 49.26
CA TYR A 260 52.41 7.44 49.50
C TYR A 260 52.29 8.27 50.82
N LEU A 261 51.13 8.89 51.04
CA LEU A 261 50.89 9.66 52.23
C LEU A 261 50.86 8.80 53.52
N LEU A 262 50.31 7.59 53.45
CA LEU A 262 50.35 6.65 54.57
C LEU A 262 51.79 6.19 54.91
N GLU A 263 52.60 5.93 53.88
CA GLU A 263 54.00 5.60 54.06
C GLU A 263 54.75 6.75 54.69
N MET A 264 54.51 7.99 54.25
CA MET A 264 55.13 9.19 54.87
C MET A 264 54.67 9.37 56.31
N ILE A 265 53.40 9.22 56.64
CA ILE A 265 52.86 9.30 57.98
C ILE A 265 53.54 8.29 58.94
N ASN A 266 53.73 7.03 58.42
CA ASN A 266 54.37 5.98 59.19
C ASN A 266 55.84 6.23 59.35
N SER A 267 56.55 6.84 58.42
CA SER A 267 57.97 7.16 58.54
C SER A 267 58.23 8.34 59.58
N CYS A 268 57.26 9.30 59.62
CA CYS A 268 57.35 10.40 60.60
C CYS A 268 57.14 9.94 62.05
N ASP A 269 56.46 8.81 62.30
CA ASP A 269 56.25 8.30 63.70
C ASP A 269 57.55 7.93 64.41
N THR A 270 58.67 7.83 63.76
CA THR A 270 59.97 7.46 64.32
C THR A 270 60.86 8.66 64.62
N ILE A 271 60.33 9.89 64.38
CA ILE A 271 61.09 11.13 64.49
C ILE A 271 60.79 11.81 65.82
N ASP A 272 61.78 11.91 66.73
CA ASP A 272 61.69 12.73 67.93
C ASP A 272 62.08 14.16 67.66
N SER A 273 61.08 15.12 67.72
CA SER A 273 61.26 16.55 67.45
C SER A 273 62.19 17.25 68.41
N ASN A 274 62.53 16.63 69.55
CA ASN A 274 63.46 17.16 70.52
C ASN A 274 64.92 16.79 70.29
N ASN A 275 65.20 15.92 69.35
CA ASN A 275 66.54 15.52 68.96
C ASN A 275 67.00 16.32 67.70
N PRO A 276 68.18 17.04 67.75
CA PRO A 276 68.65 17.85 66.62
C PRO A 276 68.86 17.03 65.32
N ILE A 277 69.17 15.72 65.38
CA ILE A 277 69.33 14.86 64.26
C ILE A 277 67.94 14.55 63.58
N ASP A 278 66.95 14.36 64.44
CA ASP A 278 65.58 14.08 63.97
C ASP A 278 64.91 15.36 63.45
N ALA A 279 65.31 16.55 63.92
CA ALA A 279 64.84 17.83 63.40
C ALA A 279 65.16 18.01 61.86
N GLN A 280 66.39 17.54 61.46
CA GLN A 280 66.75 17.54 60.01
C GLN A 280 65.90 16.54 59.20
N ALA A 281 65.63 15.39 59.79
CA ALA A 281 64.77 14.40 59.13
C ALA A 281 63.32 14.91 58.98
N TYR A 282 62.81 15.67 60.03
CA TYR A 282 61.50 16.28 59.95
C TYR A 282 61.38 17.36 58.84
N VAL A 283 62.43 18.20 58.71
CA VAL A 283 62.48 19.22 57.59
C VAL A 283 62.54 18.54 56.26
N ALA A 284 63.32 17.48 56.10
CA ALA A 284 63.41 16.70 54.89
C ALA A 284 62.04 16.03 54.49
N CYS A 285 61.31 15.55 55.50
CA CYS A 285 59.96 15.02 55.32
C CYS A 285 58.96 16.10 54.87
N LEU A 286 59.00 17.34 55.41
CA LEU A 286 58.18 18.44 54.96
C LEU A 286 58.52 18.89 53.55
N GLU A 287 59.83 18.92 53.21
CA GLU A 287 60.25 19.23 51.80
C GLU A 287 59.79 18.17 50.83
N ALA A 288 59.91 16.90 51.22
CA ALA A 288 59.40 15.81 50.40
C ALA A 288 57.88 15.87 50.18
N TYR A 289 57.12 16.22 51.26
CA TYR A 289 55.68 16.46 51.15
C TYR A 289 55.35 17.63 50.21
N SER A 290 56.04 18.79 50.35
CA SER A 290 55.83 19.94 49.50
C SER A 290 56.10 19.64 48.03
N ASN A 291 57.21 18.94 47.75
CA ASN A 291 57.55 18.52 46.39
C ASN A 291 56.53 17.54 45.82
N TYR A 292 56.05 16.61 46.64
CA TYR A 292 55.00 15.69 46.25
C TYR A 292 53.70 16.40 45.91
N VAL A 293 53.22 17.33 46.75
CA VAL A 293 52.02 18.12 46.48
C VAL A 293 52.14 18.88 45.16
N GLN A 294 53.31 19.50 44.90
CA GLN A 294 53.54 20.19 43.61
C GLN A 294 53.49 19.21 42.40
N SER A 295 54.09 18.03 42.52
CA SER A 295 54.03 17.04 41.42
C SER A 295 52.61 16.58 41.15
N ARG A 296 51.77 16.47 42.17
CA ARG A 296 50.35 16.09 42.08
C ARG A 296 49.50 17.11 41.30
N TRP A 297 49.80 18.41 41.45
CA TRP A 297 49.12 19.43 40.66
C TRP A 297 49.36 19.22 39.14
N ALA A 298 50.57 18.86 38.76
CA ALA A 298 50.91 18.58 37.37
C ALA A 298 50.16 17.35 36.85
N VAL A 299 50.04 16.27 37.64
CA VAL A 299 49.28 15.06 37.30
C VAL A 299 47.79 15.36 37.09
N ARG A 300 47.20 16.11 38.04
CA ARG A 300 45.80 16.54 37.96
C ARG A 300 45.54 17.36 36.72
N ASP A 301 46.40 18.37 36.44
CA ASP A 301 46.27 19.21 35.26
C ASP A 301 46.44 18.38 33.96
N SER A 302 47.34 17.38 33.96
CA SER A 302 47.48 16.45 32.85
C SER A 302 46.22 15.62 32.59
N LEU A 303 45.55 15.11 33.64
CA LEU A 303 44.28 14.42 33.53
C LEU A 303 43.15 15.32 33.02
N MET A 304 43.07 16.56 33.53
CA MET A 304 42.07 17.52 33.10
C MET A 304 42.27 17.92 31.62
N ASN A 305 43.50 17.96 31.16
CA ASN A 305 43.85 18.29 29.78
C ASN A 305 43.58 17.12 28.77
N LEU A 306 43.24 15.94 29.22
CA LEU A 306 42.72 14.86 28.36
C LEU A 306 41.33 15.17 27.82
N TYR A 307 40.62 16.11 28.43
CA TYR A 307 39.28 16.54 28.03
C TYR A 307 39.32 17.96 27.51
N GLU A 308 38.57 18.24 26.43
CA GLU A 308 38.40 19.59 25.89
C GLU A 308 37.75 20.52 26.94
N GLU A 309 38.02 21.80 26.87
CA GLU A 309 37.50 22.79 27.88
C GLU A 309 35.98 22.77 28.02
N ASN A 310 35.27 22.47 26.91
CA ASN A 310 33.80 22.41 26.83
C ASN A 310 33.23 21.00 26.99
N ASP A 311 34.06 19.98 27.25
CA ASP A 311 33.58 18.60 27.43
C ASP A 311 32.89 18.48 28.79
N PRO A 312 31.60 18.06 28.86
CA PRO A 312 30.90 17.86 30.12
C PRO A 312 31.62 16.89 31.09
N LEU A 313 32.40 15.96 30.56
CA LEU A 313 33.18 15.02 31.34
C LEU A 313 34.30 15.68 32.11
N ARG A 314 34.83 16.81 31.64
CA ARG A 314 35.87 17.56 32.35
C ARG A 314 35.40 18.08 33.72
N GLU A 315 34.19 18.66 33.76
CA GLU A 315 33.59 19.13 35.01
C GLU A 315 33.24 17.97 35.94
N GLN A 316 32.69 16.86 35.36
CA GLN A 316 32.38 15.65 36.14
C GLN A 316 33.65 15.01 36.72
N CYS A 317 34.75 14.96 35.95
CA CYS A 317 36.05 14.50 36.38
C CYS A 317 36.56 15.34 37.57
N TRP A 318 36.51 16.66 37.43
CA TRP A 318 36.91 17.58 38.50
C TRP A 318 36.10 17.40 39.77
N GLN A 319 34.78 17.34 39.69
CA GLN A 319 33.91 17.15 40.84
C GLN A 319 34.13 15.78 41.52
N TYR A 320 34.37 14.73 40.70
CA TYR A 320 34.69 13.41 41.21
C TYR A 320 36.04 13.42 41.95
N TRP A 321 37.08 14.01 41.34
CA TRP A 321 38.40 14.15 41.94
C TRP A 321 38.34 14.86 43.31
N VAL A 322 37.72 16.03 43.33
CA VAL A 322 37.61 16.83 44.56
C VAL A 322 36.91 16.05 45.69
N ARG A 323 35.92 15.27 45.36
CA ARG A 323 35.20 14.42 46.33
C ARG A 323 36.08 13.32 46.87
N GLN A 324 36.80 12.61 46.02
CA GLN A 324 37.69 11.51 46.41
C GLN A 324 38.88 12.05 47.27
N GLU A 325 39.45 13.18 46.85
CA GLU A 325 40.54 13.82 47.58
C GLU A 325 40.07 14.29 48.97
N ALA A 326 38.90 14.87 49.08
CA ALA A 326 38.33 15.30 50.38
C ALA A 326 38.08 14.09 51.30
N GLN A 327 37.58 12.97 50.77
CA GLN A 327 37.39 11.75 51.53
C GLN A 327 38.71 11.17 52.02
N MET A 328 39.72 11.08 51.17
CA MET A 328 41.06 10.62 51.52
C MET A 328 41.69 11.49 52.61
N ASN A 329 41.60 12.82 52.44
CA ASN A 329 42.14 13.75 53.45
C ASN A 329 41.46 13.58 54.80
N THR A 330 40.15 13.34 54.84
CA THR A 330 39.43 13.08 56.10
C THR A 330 39.94 11.78 56.76
N GLU A 331 40.08 10.70 56.00
CA GLU A 331 40.62 9.43 56.52
C GLU A 331 42.05 9.56 57.05
N LEU A 332 42.90 10.31 56.33
CA LEU A 332 44.29 10.54 56.75
C LEU A 332 44.37 11.42 58.05
N MET A 333 43.49 12.41 58.16
CA MET A 333 43.42 13.23 59.42
C MET A 333 42.94 12.42 60.63
N ASP A 334 41.99 11.49 60.40
CA ASP A 334 41.58 10.56 61.50
C ASP A 334 42.69 9.63 61.91
N ILE A 335 43.50 9.12 60.99
CA ILE A 335 44.68 8.33 61.31
C ILE A 335 45.71 9.11 62.04
N LEU A 336 46.02 10.34 61.62
CA LEU A 336 46.96 11.25 62.30
C LEU A 336 46.49 11.58 63.74
N SER A 337 45.20 11.91 63.88
CA SER A 337 44.64 12.24 65.19
C SER A 337 44.68 11.05 66.17
N SER A 338 44.48 9.87 65.71
CA SER A 338 44.59 8.64 66.52
C SER A 338 46.03 8.29 66.95
N LYS A 339 47.05 8.76 66.23
CA LYS A 339 48.44 8.57 66.51
C LYS A 339 49.01 9.62 67.53
N LEU A 340 48.36 10.77 67.59
CA LEU A 340 48.73 11.86 68.49
C LEU A 340 48.09 11.74 69.87
N GLN A 341 47.17 10.82 70.08
CA GLN A 341 46.61 10.40 71.38
C GLN A 341 47.41 9.29 71.98
#